data_d88934a24dcae41dd359c55de9fa00fa
#
_entry.id   d88934a24dcae41dd359c55de9fa00fa
#
_cell.length_a   1.000
_cell.length_b   1.000
_cell.length_c   1.000
_cell.angle_alpha   90.00
_cell.angle_beta   90.00
_cell.angle_gamma   90.00
#
_symmetry.space_group_name_H-M   'P 1'
#
loop_
_entity.id
_entity.type
_entity.pdbx_description
1 polymer ?
#
loop_
_entity_poly.entity_id
_entity_poly.type
_entity_poly.pdbx_seq_one_letter_code
_entity_poly.pdbx_strand_id
1 'polypeptide(L)'
;METKIFRVVSQGDVSYVASQKAESGQLAKCGIRLKQFGGSKFGNEYVCTMFGNLAQCRFYEGELVAASLRFQVHEVNGAVYQEVLVNDMVSLKK
;
A
#
# COMPACT_ATOMS: atom_id res chain seq x y z
N MET A 1 -14.36 5.83 -1.38
CA MET A 1 -13.57 4.62 -1.60
C MET A 1 -14.03 3.52 -0.67
N GLU A 2 -14.01 2.31 -1.17
CA GLU A 2 -14.48 1.16 -0.44
C GLU A 2 -13.36 0.57 0.41
N THR A 3 -13.65 0.28 1.67
CA THR A 3 -12.69 -0.37 2.55
C THR A 3 -12.91 -1.89 2.50
N LYS A 4 -11.82 -2.62 2.32
CA LYS A 4 -11.85 -4.08 2.26
C LYS A 4 -10.83 -4.67 3.21
N ILE A 5 -10.97 -5.96 3.47
CA ILE A 5 -10.05 -6.68 4.36
C ILE A 5 -9.04 -7.43 3.52
N PHE A 6 -7.78 -7.31 3.89
CA PHE A 6 -6.67 -7.96 3.21
C PHE A 6 -5.79 -8.69 4.22
N ARG A 7 -5.06 -9.67 3.71
CA ARG A 7 -3.98 -10.33 4.45
C ARG A 7 -2.66 -9.80 3.92
N VAL A 8 -1.76 -9.42 4.81
CA VAL A 8 -0.43 -8.95 4.43
C VAL A 8 0.40 -10.14 3.97
N VAL A 9 0.91 -10.08 2.73
CA VAL A 9 1.80 -11.11 2.21
C VAL A 9 3.24 -10.76 2.54
N SER A 10 3.63 -9.51 2.28
CA SER A 10 4.98 -9.04 2.60
C SER A 10 5.00 -7.52 2.58
N GLN A 11 5.96 -6.94 3.27
CA GLN A 11 6.19 -5.51 3.27
C GLN A 11 7.68 -5.26 2.98
N GLY A 12 7.96 -4.34 2.08
CA GLY A 12 9.33 -3.98 1.72
C GLY A 12 9.97 -3.04 2.73
N ASP A 13 11.18 -2.62 2.43
CA ASP A 13 11.89 -1.65 3.25
C ASP A 13 11.41 -0.25 2.97
N VAL A 14 11.51 0.61 3.99
CA VAL A 14 11.15 2.02 3.86
C VAL A 14 12.26 2.74 3.12
N SER A 15 11.88 3.53 2.13
CA SER A 15 12.77 4.45 1.45
C SER A 15 12.19 5.86 1.57
N TYR A 16 12.98 6.85 1.17
CA TYR A 16 12.53 8.23 1.25
C TYR A 16 12.68 8.88 -0.12
N VAL A 17 11.63 9.61 -0.51
CA VAL A 17 11.61 10.32 -1.78
C VAL A 17 11.46 11.80 -1.50
N ALA A 18 11.99 12.64 -2.41
CA ALA A 18 11.88 14.08 -2.27
C ALA A 18 10.41 14.49 -2.34
N SER A 19 10.02 15.41 -1.45
CA SER A 19 8.65 15.91 -1.42
C SER A 19 8.66 17.36 -0.96
N GLN A 20 8.04 18.22 -1.75
CA GLN A 20 7.91 19.63 -1.38
C GLN A 20 6.86 19.85 -0.30
N LYS A 21 6.02 18.86 -0.07
CA LYS A 21 4.93 18.97 0.90
C LYS A 21 5.33 18.50 2.30
N ALA A 22 6.44 17.78 2.43
CA ALA A 22 6.92 17.31 3.73
C ALA A 22 7.83 18.34 4.36
N GLU A 23 7.73 18.52 5.69
CA GLU A 23 8.56 19.48 6.41
C GLU A 23 10.05 19.20 6.26
N SER A 24 10.43 17.94 6.25
CA SER A 24 11.81 17.52 6.10
C SER A 24 12.31 17.55 4.65
N GLY A 25 11.41 17.81 3.71
CA GLY A 25 11.73 17.71 2.29
C GLY A 25 11.73 16.28 1.77
N GLN A 26 11.42 15.30 2.63
CA GLN A 26 11.41 13.89 2.27
C GLN A 26 10.12 13.24 2.73
N LEU A 27 9.67 12.26 1.95
CA LEU A 27 8.46 11.52 2.23
C LEU A 27 8.80 10.03 2.29
N ALA A 28 8.41 9.36 3.36
CA ALA A 28 8.61 7.93 3.48
C ALA A 28 7.77 7.19 2.46
N LYS A 29 8.33 6.15 1.86
CA LYS A 29 7.68 5.34 0.85
C LYS A 29 8.01 3.87 1.11
N CYS A 30 7.01 3.01 0.99
CA CYS A 30 7.20 1.57 1.24
C CYS A 30 6.22 0.79 0.39
N GLY A 31 6.70 -0.31 -0.20
CA GLY A 31 5.82 -1.24 -0.90
C GLY A 31 5.22 -2.25 0.06
N ILE A 32 4.00 -2.65 -0.21
CA ILE A 32 3.33 -3.72 0.55
C ILE A 32 2.52 -4.57 -0.41
N ARG A 33 2.58 -5.88 -0.21
CA ARG A 33 1.83 -6.82 -1.01
C ARG A 33 0.67 -7.34 -0.16
N LEU A 34 -0.53 -7.15 -0.68
CA LEU A 34 -1.77 -7.50 0.02
C LEU A 34 -2.56 -8.51 -0.80
N LYS A 35 -3.16 -9.48 -0.13
CA LYS A 35 -4.05 -10.45 -0.75
C LYS A 35 -5.45 -10.25 -0.17
N GLN A 36 -6.46 -10.17 -1.03
CA GLN A 36 -7.83 -9.98 -0.59
C GLN A 36 -8.25 -11.13 0.30
N PHE A 37 -8.80 -10.82 1.47
CA PHE A 37 -9.25 -11.81 2.42
C PHE A 37 -10.66 -12.27 2.08
N GLY A 38 -10.86 -13.58 2.20
CA GLY A 38 -12.16 -14.19 1.91
C GLY A 38 -12.32 -14.47 0.42
N GLY A 39 -13.39 -15.11 0.06
CA GLY A 39 -13.66 -15.46 -1.31
C GLY A 39 -12.89 -16.70 -1.75
N SER A 40 -12.58 -16.78 -3.04
CA SER A 40 -11.98 -17.96 -3.61
C SER A 40 -10.48 -18.02 -3.34
N LYS A 41 -9.89 -19.22 -3.49
CA LYS A 41 -8.45 -19.40 -3.39
C LYS A 41 -7.68 -18.63 -4.46
N PHE A 42 -8.38 -18.12 -5.46
CA PHE A 42 -7.81 -17.29 -6.51
C PHE A 42 -8.02 -15.81 -6.24
N GLY A 43 -8.18 -15.44 -4.97
CA GLY A 43 -8.38 -14.05 -4.57
C GLY A 43 -7.30 -13.12 -5.12
N ASN A 44 -7.67 -11.86 -5.33
CA ASN A 44 -6.78 -10.88 -5.94
C ASN A 44 -5.65 -10.50 -5.00
N GLU A 45 -4.46 -10.37 -5.57
CA GLU A 45 -3.30 -9.79 -4.88
C GLU A 45 -2.97 -8.45 -5.49
N TYR A 46 -2.48 -7.56 -4.64
CA TYR A 46 -2.11 -6.21 -5.07
C TYR A 46 -0.73 -5.87 -4.55
N VAL A 47 0.10 -5.30 -5.42
CA VAL A 47 1.35 -4.68 -5.00
C VAL A 47 1.05 -3.20 -4.83
N CYS A 48 1.09 -2.73 -3.60
CA CYS A 48 0.64 -1.40 -3.25
C CYS A 48 1.80 -0.55 -2.76
N THR A 49 1.63 0.76 -2.81
CA THR A 49 2.60 1.70 -2.27
C THR A 49 1.97 2.46 -1.11
N MET A 50 2.71 2.56 -0.01
CA MET A 50 2.33 3.37 1.15
C MET A 50 3.24 4.58 1.24
N PHE A 51 2.69 5.71 1.67
CA PHE A 51 3.44 6.93 1.87
C PHE A 51 3.24 7.47 3.28
N GLY A 52 4.22 8.24 3.74
CA GLY A 52 4.12 8.97 5.00
C GLY A 52 4.09 8.04 6.20
N ASN A 53 3.19 8.30 7.12
CA ASN A 53 3.10 7.55 8.37
C ASN A 53 2.79 6.08 8.14
N LEU A 54 1.97 5.76 7.15
CA LEU A 54 1.68 4.37 6.82
C LEU A 54 2.93 3.62 6.40
N ALA A 55 3.80 4.27 5.62
CA ALA A 55 5.03 3.63 5.16
C ALA A 55 5.97 3.30 6.31
N GLN A 56 5.88 4.06 7.41
CA GLN A 56 6.71 3.85 8.60
C GLN A 56 6.14 2.81 9.54
N CYS A 57 4.87 2.45 9.37
CA CYS A 57 4.25 1.39 10.17
C CYS A 57 4.73 0.04 9.70
N ARG A 58 4.85 -0.92 10.62
CA ARG A 58 5.26 -2.27 10.28
C ARG A 58 4.10 -3.22 10.38
N PHE A 59 3.81 -3.89 9.28
CA PHE A 59 2.76 -4.91 9.22
C PHE A 59 3.43 -6.24 8.96
N TYR A 60 2.98 -7.29 9.64
CA TYR A 60 3.65 -8.59 9.60
C TYR A 60 2.95 -9.52 8.63
N GLU A 61 3.73 -10.44 8.06
CA GLU A 61 3.20 -11.46 7.16
C GLU A 61 2.06 -12.23 7.84
N GLY A 62 0.95 -12.36 7.13
CA GLY A 62 -0.24 -13.05 7.64
C GLY A 62 -1.18 -12.17 8.43
N GLU A 63 -0.79 -10.95 8.75
CA GLU A 63 -1.64 -10.02 9.51
C GLU A 63 -2.85 -9.61 8.69
N LEU A 64 -4.01 -9.48 9.34
CA LEU A 64 -5.22 -8.97 8.69
C LEU A 64 -5.30 -7.46 8.88
N VAL A 65 -5.63 -6.77 7.80
CA VAL A 65 -5.76 -5.32 7.81
C VAL A 65 -7.04 -4.93 7.08
N ALA A 66 -7.63 -3.81 7.49
CA ALA A 66 -8.69 -3.15 6.74
C ALA A 66 -8.06 -1.99 6.01
N ALA A 67 -8.23 -1.94 4.69
CA ALA A 67 -7.58 -0.92 3.88
C ALA A 67 -8.49 -0.45 2.76
N SER A 68 -8.32 0.82 2.40
CA SER A 68 -8.89 1.35 1.17
C SER A 68 -7.74 1.65 0.22
N LEU A 69 -7.93 1.26 -1.04
CA LEU A 69 -6.91 1.39 -2.07
C LEU A 69 -7.36 2.41 -3.10
N ARG A 70 -6.39 3.12 -3.66
CA ARG A 70 -6.62 4.07 -4.74
C ARG A 70 -5.79 3.65 -5.94
N PHE A 71 -6.41 3.63 -7.10
CA PHE A 71 -5.77 3.24 -8.34
C PHE A 71 -5.46 4.48 -9.16
N GLN A 72 -4.23 4.59 -9.61
CA GLN A 72 -3.79 5.72 -10.45
C GLN A 72 -3.13 5.20 -11.71
N VAL A 73 -3.22 5.99 -12.76
CA VAL A 73 -2.57 5.70 -14.03
C VAL A 73 -1.55 6.80 -14.29
N HIS A 74 -0.33 6.40 -14.59
CA HIS A 74 0.75 7.32 -14.94
C HIS A 74 1.24 7.04 -16.34
N GLU A 75 1.51 8.08 -17.10
CA GLU A 75 2.10 7.95 -18.43
C GLU A 75 3.46 8.62 -18.42
N VAL A 76 4.50 7.85 -18.77
CA VAL A 76 5.87 8.33 -18.83
C VAL A 76 6.48 7.85 -20.14
N ASN A 77 6.90 8.79 -20.99
CA ASN A 77 7.56 8.49 -22.27
C ASN A 77 6.76 7.53 -23.13
N GLY A 78 5.44 7.70 -23.16
CA GLY A 78 4.55 6.86 -23.94
C GLY A 78 4.18 5.53 -23.32
N ALA A 79 4.79 5.17 -22.18
CA ALA A 79 4.42 3.97 -21.44
C ALA A 79 3.39 4.30 -20.37
N VAL A 80 2.39 3.46 -20.22
CA VAL A 80 1.31 3.67 -19.27
C VAL A 80 1.45 2.65 -18.13
N TYR A 81 1.48 3.15 -16.90
CA TYR A 81 1.63 2.33 -15.70
C TYR A 81 0.44 2.50 -14.79
N GLN A 82 0.02 1.41 -14.17
CA GLN A 82 -0.98 1.48 -13.11
C GLN A 82 -0.26 1.39 -11.77
N GLU A 83 -0.65 2.28 -10.87
CA GLU A 83 -0.11 2.28 -9.51
C GLU A 83 -1.27 2.12 -8.53
N VAL A 84 -1.07 1.26 -7.52
CA VAL A 84 -2.05 1.05 -6.47
C VAL A 84 -1.49 1.65 -5.19
N LEU A 85 -2.21 2.63 -4.64
CA LEU A 85 -1.81 3.32 -3.42
C LEU A 85 -2.71 2.90 -2.27
N VAL A 86 -2.11 2.75 -1.09
CA VAL A 86 -2.89 2.56 0.12
C VAL A 86 -3.33 3.93 0.61
N ASN A 87 -4.63 4.18 0.52
CA ASN A 87 -5.20 5.44 0.95
C ASN A 87 -5.31 5.49 2.48
N ASP A 88 -5.69 4.37 3.06
CA ASP A 88 -5.84 4.24 4.51
C ASP A 88 -5.76 2.76 4.87
N MET A 89 -5.19 2.44 6.04
CA MET A 89 -5.06 1.06 6.47
C MET A 89 -4.91 0.97 7.98
N VAL A 90 -5.63 0.05 8.58
CA VAL A 90 -5.53 -0.23 10.01
C VAL A 90 -5.39 -1.73 10.23
N SER A 91 -4.60 -2.10 11.21
CA SER A 91 -4.46 -3.49 11.61
C SER A 91 -5.70 -3.94 12.37
N LEU A 92 -6.17 -5.16 12.08
CA LEU A 92 -7.29 -5.77 12.80
C LEU A 92 -6.80 -6.60 13.97
N LYS A 93 -5.52 -6.55 14.26
CA LYS A 93 -4.92 -7.28 15.36
C LYS A 93 -5.43 -6.75 16.70
N LYS A 94 -5.80 -7.66 17.54
CA LYS A 94 -6.24 -7.31 18.90
C LYS A 94 -5.05 -7.11 19.82
#